data_ae597ca7ca96c97a9654de7b6d6b643e
#
_entry.id   ae597ca7ca96c97a9654de7b6d6b643e
#
_cell.length_a   1.000
_cell.length_b   1.000
_cell.length_c   1.000
_cell.angle_alpha   90.00
_cell.angle_beta   90.00
_cell.angle_gamma   90.00
#
_symmetry.space_group_name_H-M   'P 1'
#
loop_
_entity.id
_entity.type
_entity.pdbx_description
1 polymer ?
#
loop_
_entity_poly.entity_id
_entity_poly.type
_entity_poly.pdbx_seq_one_letter_code
_entity_poly.pdbx_strand_id
1 'polypeptide(L)'
;LTYDIPEDSGGFWPFGKYEQPKFLHKFGYYEIRCRLNRQPGWWAAFWLQSPSIGAHPDASQCGVECDIMESQDYPAEKKIRCGNIWNGYGTDYKGSGHKIYELADTGDGWHRFGVDWNASGYVFYTDGKEVNRVNGPVSNVEQFILISTECMGYRNLKNPGPDPLLKKMNLPEYFEVDFVRVFDEISPVK
;
A
#
# COMPACT_ATOMS: atom_id res chain seq x y z
N LEU A 1 -8.60 -18.98 10.25
CA LEU A 1 -8.16 -19.47 8.95
C LEU A 1 -6.67 -19.77 9.04
N THR A 2 -6.33 -21.05 9.15
CA THR A 2 -4.94 -21.51 9.02
C THR A 2 -4.70 -21.76 7.53
N TYR A 3 -3.84 -20.98 6.93
CA TYR A 3 -3.34 -21.29 5.60
C TYR A 3 -2.10 -22.16 5.74
N ASP A 4 -2.15 -23.35 5.19
CA ASP A 4 -0.95 -24.11 4.88
C ASP A 4 -0.32 -23.44 3.65
N ILE A 5 0.66 -22.59 3.87
CA ILE A 5 1.36 -21.90 2.80
C ILE A 5 2.51 -22.80 2.36
N PRO A 6 2.64 -23.10 1.05
CA PRO A 6 3.74 -23.91 0.55
C PRO A 6 5.10 -23.34 0.96
N GLU A 7 6.03 -24.17 1.38
CA GLU A 7 7.37 -23.78 1.84
C GLU A 7 8.17 -23.02 0.79
N ASP A 8 7.83 -23.13 -0.48
CA ASP A 8 8.50 -22.51 -1.62
C ASP A 8 7.86 -21.20 -2.09
N SER A 9 6.87 -20.66 -1.37
CA SER A 9 6.17 -19.42 -1.74
C SER A 9 7.00 -18.12 -1.61
N GLY A 10 8.30 -18.24 -1.38
CA GLY A 10 9.28 -17.14 -1.56
C GLY A 10 9.05 -15.88 -0.74
N GLY A 11 8.80 -16.01 0.55
CA GLY A 11 8.59 -14.89 1.46
C GLY A 11 7.16 -14.38 1.42
N PHE A 12 6.38 -14.80 2.36
CA PHE A 12 4.98 -14.43 2.50
C PHE A 12 4.68 -13.98 3.91
N TRP A 13 3.57 -13.32 4.05
CA TRP A 13 3.06 -12.91 5.34
C TRP A 13 2.36 -14.08 6.03
N PRO A 14 2.68 -14.40 7.29
CA PRO A 14 2.05 -15.53 8.00
C PRO A 14 0.65 -15.13 8.47
N PHE A 15 -0.30 -14.93 7.57
CA PHE A 15 -1.64 -14.44 7.85
C PHE A 15 -2.40 -15.21 8.94
N GLY A 16 -2.15 -16.49 9.08
CA GLY A 16 -2.85 -17.32 10.07
C GLY A 16 -2.49 -17.06 11.54
N LYS A 17 -1.58 -16.13 11.84
CA LYS A 17 -1.08 -15.86 13.20
C LYS A 17 -1.46 -14.47 13.73
N TYR A 18 -2.25 -13.70 13.00
CA TYR A 18 -2.61 -12.35 13.40
C TYR A 18 -3.85 -12.30 14.27
N GLU A 19 -3.89 -11.29 15.13
CA GLU A 19 -5.11 -10.89 15.78
C GLU A 19 -6.16 -10.46 14.75
N GLN A 20 -7.43 -10.51 15.12
CA GLN A 20 -8.50 -10.00 14.29
C GLN A 20 -8.22 -8.51 14.00
N PRO A 21 -8.37 -8.06 12.74
CA PRO A 21 -8.22 -6.66 12.39
C PRO A 21 -9.18 -5.79 13.23
N LYS A 22 -8.66 -4.71 13.78
CA LYS A 22 -9.45 -3.78 14.61
C LYS A 22 -10.43 -2.95 13.79
N PHE A 23 -10.16 -2.81 12.51
CA PHE A 23 -10.98 -2.09 11.55
C PHE A 23 -10.98 -2.86 10.23
N LEU A 24 -12.17 -3.23 9.77
CA LEU A 24 -12.42 -3.82 8.46
C LEU A 24 -13.50 -2.99 7.79
N HIS A 25 -13.27 -2.63 6.54
CA HIS A 25 -14.21 -1.82 5.77
C HIS A 25 -14.13 -2.17 4.28
N LYS A 26 -15.24 -2.04 3.59
CA LYS A 26 -15.35 -2.29 2.16
C LYS A 26 -15.84 -1.05 1.44
N PHE A 27 -15.17 -0.71 0.33
CA PHE A 27 -15.45 0.47 -0.48
C PHE A 27 -15.22 1.80 0.26
N GLY A 28 -15.48 2.90 -0.42
CA GLY A 28 -15.34 4.23 0.12
C GLY A 28 -14.03 4.91 -0.26
N TYR A 29 -13.83 6.11 0.28
CA TYR A 29 -12.62 6.90 0.06
C TYR A 29 -11.71 6.84 1.29
N TYR A 30 -10.49 6.38 1.08
CA TYR A 30 -9.44 6.27 2.11
C TYR A 30 -8.40 7.35 1.86
N GLU A 31 -8.01 8.06 2.90
CA GLU A 31 -7.04 9.15 2.80
C GLU A 31 -6.08 9.15 3.98
N ILE A 32 -4.81 9.37 3.70
CA ILE A 32 -3.79 9.72 4.68
C ILE A 32 -3.27 11.14 4.39
N ARG A 33 -3.01 11.93 5.43
CA ARG A 33 -2.15 13.10 5.33
C ARG A 33 -0.86 12.81 6.07
N CYS A 34 0.27 12.85 5.36
CA CYS A 34 1.56 12.47 5.90
C CYS A 34 2.70 13.31 5.32
N ARG A 35 3.85 13.20 5.99
CA ARG A 35 5.13 13.71 5.51
C ARG A 35 6.12 12.55 5.49
N LEU A 36 6.69 12.31 4.33
CA LEU A 36 7.58 11.19 4.08
C LEU A 36 8.98 11.42 4.67
N ASN A 37 9.72 10.33 4.82
CA ASN A 37 11.13 10.37 5.20
C ASN A 37 11.92 11.30 4.27
N ARG A 38 12.82 12.10 4.84
CA ARG A 38 13.59 13.11 4.09
C ARG A 38 14.91 12.57 3.54
N GLN A 39 15.31 11.40 4.00
CA GLN A 39 16.52 10.74 3.56
C GLN A 39 16.20 9.43 2.86
N PRO A 40 16.97 9.00 1.85
CA PRO A 40 16.70 7.79 1.10
C PRO A 40 16.99 6.52 1.92
N GLY A 41 16.46 5.38 1.46
CA GLY A 41 16.69 4.08 2.09
C GLY A 41 15.50 3.60 2.95
N TRP A 42 14.43 4.36 2.98
CA TRP A 42 13.17 4.01 3.62
C TRP A 42 12.09 3.65 2.61
N TRP A 43 11.13 2.86 3.05
CA TRP A 43 9.96 2.49 2.29
C TRP A 43 8.72 2.70 3.18
N ALA A 44 8.22 3.93 3.19
CA ALA A 44 6.95 4.23 3.82
C ALA A 44 5.81 3.85 2.89
N ALA A 45 4.74 3.30 3.44
CA ALA A 45 3.57 2.90 2.70
C ALA A 45 2.26 3.15 3.47
N PHE A 46 1.23 3.48 2.70
CA PHE A 46 -0.18 3.48 3.09
C PHE A 46 -0.94 2.59 2.13
N TRP A 47 -1.50 1.51 2.63
CA TRP A 47 -2.04 0.44 1.81
C TRP A 47 -3.17 -0.32 2.50
N LEU A 48 -3.94 -1.03 1.72
CA LEU A 48 -5.04 -1.88 2.20
C LEU A 48 -4.72 -3.34 1.90
N GLN A 49 -5.09 -4.22 2.84
CA GLN A 49 -4.88 -5.65 2.68
C GLN A 49 -6.15 -6.40 3.06
N SER A 50 -6.42 -7.48 2.34
CA SER A 50 -7.48 -8.42 2.69
C SER A 50 -6.96 -9.54 3.59
N PRO A 51 -7.72 -9.93 4.64
CA PRO A 51 -7.37 -11.09 5.45
C PRO A 51 -7.35 -12.40 4.68
N SER A 52 -7.97 -12.44 3.50
CA SER A 52 -8.12 -13.64 2.67
C SER A 52 -7.38 -13.58 1.33
N ILE A 53 -6.46 -12.63 1.16
CA ILE A 53 -5.72 -12.49 -0.10
C ILE A 53 -5.05 -13.82 -0.49
N GLY A 54 -5.19 -14.21 -1.76
CA GLY A 54 -4.63 -15.46 -2.27
C GLY A 54 -5.42 -16.73 -1.94
N ALA A 55 -6.49 -16.64 -1.13
CA ALA A 55 -7.32 -17.80 -0.79
C ALA A 55 -8.21 -18.29 -1.93
N HIS A 56 -8.37 -17.49 -2.95
CA HIS A 56 -9.18 -17.80 -4.14
C HIS A 56 -8.53 -17.17 -5.38
N PRO A 57 -8.60 -17.80 -6.57
CA PRO A 57 -8.04 -17.23 -7.80
C PRO A 57 -8.77 -15.99 -8.30
N ASP A 58 -10.02 -15.79 -7.87
CA ASP A 58 -10.80 -14.59 -8.14
C ASP A 58 -10.60 -13.57 -7.00
N ALA A 59 -9.89 -12.50 -7.29
CA ALA A 59 -9.60 -11.44 -6.33
C ALA A 59 -10.85 -10.74 -5.80
N SER A 60 -11.97 -10.80 -6.49
CA SER A 60 -13.23 -10.25 -5.98
C SER A 60 -13.72 -10.96 -4.73
N GLN A 61 -13.37 -12.24 -4.56
CA GLN A 61 -13.79 -13.09 -3.45
C GLN A 61 -12.77 -13.16 -2.31
N CYS A 62 -11.51 -12.80 -2.55
CA CYS A 62 -10.46 -12.87 -1.54
C CYS A 62 -9.71 -11.56 -1.34
N GLY A 63 -10.02 -10.55 -2.14
CA GLY A 63 -9.43 -9.23 -2.02
C GLY A 63 -8.14 -9.03 -2.79
N VAL A 64 -7.68 -7.80 -2.72
CA VAL A 64 -6.42 -7.33 -3.30
C VAL A 64 -5.58 -6.67 -2.21
N GLU A 65 -4.28 -6.58 -2.43
CA GLU A 65 -3.45 -5.57 -1.80
C GLU A 65 -3.59 -4.30 -2.63
N CYS A 66 -4.00 -3.21 -1.99
CA CYS A 66 -4.16 -1.93 -2.66
C CYS A 66 -3.12 -0.95 -2.10
N ASP A 67 -2.06 -0.72 -2.87
CA ASP A 67 -0.98 0.19 -2.50
C ASP A 67 -1.39 1.62 -2.88
N ILE A 68 -1.90 2.37 -1.91
CA ILE A 68 -2.35 3.74 -2.13
C ILE A 68 -1.14 4.67 -2.30
N MET A 69 -0.09 4.42 -1.53
CA MET A 69 1.16 5.15 -1.60
C MET A 69 2.32 4.27 -1.13
N GLU A 70 3.37 4.22 -1.92
CA GLU A 70 4.66 3.62 -1.58
C GLU A 70 5.82 4.53 -1.97
N SER A 71 6.77 4.71 -1.05
CA SER A 71 7.84 5.72 -1.18
C SER A 71 9.23 5.14 -1.44
N GLN A 72 9.34 3.94 -2.01
CA GLN A 72 10.64 3.26 -2.22
C GLN A 72 11.66 4.11 -3.01
N ASP A 73 11.17 4.95 -3.92
CA ASP A 73 12.01 5.77 -4.80
C ASP A 73 12.10 7.24 -4.31
N TYR A 74 11.56 7.52 -3.13
CA TYR A 74 11.58 8.85 -2.51
C TYR A 74 12.63 8.88 -1.37
N PRO A 75 13.32 9.98 -1.11
CA PRO A 75 13.31 11.24 -1.87
C PRO A 75 14.26 11.24 -3.07
N ALA A 76 15.06 10.19 -3.27
CA ALA A 76 16.14 10.18 -4.26
C ALA A 76 15.66 10.50 -5.68
N GLU A 77 14.54 9.88 -6.10
CA GLU A 77 13.95 10.10 -7.42
C GLU A 77 12.68 10.96 -7.36
N LYS A 78 12.24 11.40 -6.18
CA LYS A 78 10.97 12.11 -5.95
C LYS A 78 9.76 11.37 -6.54
N LYS A 79 9.80 10.04 -6.53
CA LYS A 79 8.76 9.20 -7.12
C LYS A 79 7.98 8.43 -6.06
N ILE A 80 6.71 8.27 -6.34
CA ILE A 80 5.76 7.49 -5.56
C ILE A 80 5.17 6.41 -6.45
N ARG A 81 4.83 5.28 -5.84
CA ARG A 81 4.13 4.17 -6.51
C ARG A 81 2.74 4.00 -5.94
N CYS A 82 1.81 3.56 -6.78
CA CYS A 82 0.49 3.07 -6.38
C CYS A 82 0.00 1.99 -7.34
N GLY A 83 -0.96 1.18 -6.91
CA GLY A 83 -1.53 0.12 -7.74
C GLY A 83 -2.08 -1.03 -6.91
N ASN A 84 -2.50 -2.10 -7.57
CA ASN A 84 -3.07 -3.26 -6.91
C ASN A 84 -2.29 -4.54 -7.19
N ILE A 85 -2.24 -5.42 -6.21
CA ILE A 85 -1.66 -6.76 -6.27
C ILE A 85 -2.73 -7.76 -5.83
N TRP A 86 -2.76 -8.95 -6.45
CA TRP A 86 -3.66 -10.03 -6.04
C TRP A 86 -3.07 -11.42 -6.32
N ASN A 87 -3.79 -12.46 -5.91
CA ASN A 87 -3.37 -13.86 -5.92
C ASN A 87 -2.19 -14.16 -4.98
N GLY A 88 -2.08 -13.41 -3.88
CA GLY A 88 -1.01 -13.60 -2.90
C GLY A 88 0.37 -13.18 -3.45
N TYR A 89 1.41 -13.73 -2.87
CA TYR A 89 2.81 -13.34 -3.13
C TYR A 89 3.66 -14.45 -3.75
N GLY A 90 3.05 -15.58 -4.09
CA GLY A 90 3.71 -16.74 -4.67
C GLY A 90 3.84 -16.68 -6.19
N THR A 91 3.91 -17.84 -6.82
CA THR A 91 4.06 -18.00 -8.27
C THR A 91 2.89 -17.43 -9.07
N ASP A 92 1.71 -17.37 -8.47
CA ASP A 92 0.47 -16.88 -9.10
C ASP A 92 0.23 -15.38 -8.87
N TYR A 93 1.20 -14.69 -8.25
CA TYR A 93 1.20 -13.25 -8.07
C TYR A 93 0.82 -12.51 -9.36
N LYS A 94 -0.08 -11.56 -9.23
CA LYS A 94 -0.49 -10.66 -10.31
C LYS A 94 -0.56 -9.24 -9.77
N GLY A 95 -0.34 -8.28 -10.65
CA GLY A 95 -0.48 -6.87 -10.37
C GLY A 95 -1.24 -6.15 -11.46
N SER A 96 -1.93 -5.09 -11.12
CA SER A 96 -2.72 -4.28 -12.05
C SER A 96 -2.54 -2.80 -11.78
N GLY A 97 -2.31 -2.07 -12.86
CA GLY A 97 -2.30 -0.62 -12.83
C GLY A 97 -1.19 -0.01 -11.97
N HIS A 98 -0.06 -0.70 -11.80
CA HIS A 98 1.10 -0.10 -11.13
C HIS A 98 1.53 1.16 -11.84
N LYS A 99 1.46 2.29 -11.14
CA LYS A 99 1.86 3.60 -11.62
C LYS A 99 2.99 4.14 -10.76
N ILE A 100 4.02 4.64 -11.43
CA ILE A 100 5.07 5.43 -10.82
C ILE A 100 4.91 6.87 -11.33
N TYR A 101 4.91 7.85 -10.42
CA TYR A 101 4.73 9.25 -10.76
C TYR A 101 5.60 10.14 -9.87
N GLU A 102 5.87 11.34 -10.33
CA GLU A 102 6.62 12.33 -9.57
C GLU A 102 5.73 12.97 -8.50
N LEU A 103 6.27 13.09 -7.29
CA LEU A 103 5.64 13.83 -6.21
C LEU A 103 6.00 15.31 -6.33
N ALA A 104 4.99 16.15 -6.46
CA ALA A 104 5.18 17.61 -6.49
C ALA A 104 5.67 18.11 -5.13
N ASP A 105 6.45 19.19 -5.13
CA ASP A 105 6.85 19.87 -3.90
C ASP A 105 5.69 20.71 -3.37
N THR A 106 5.33 20.53 -2.11
CA THR A 106 4.30 21.31 -1.39
C THR A 106 4.90 22.42 -0.52
N GLY A 107 6.22 22.54 -0.48
CA GLY A 107 6.93 23.51 0.34
C GLY A 107 7.05 23.12 1.81
N ASP A 108 6.01 22.57 2.41
CA ASP A 108 6.01 22.07 3.81
C ASP A 108 6.24 20.55 3.93
N GLY A 109 6.26 19.85 2.78
CA GLY A 109 6.47 18.41 2.66
C GLY A 109 5.27 17.55 3.08
N TRP A 110 4.13 18.14 3.40
CA TRP A 110 2.90 17.41 3.69
C TRP A 110 2.12 17.10 2.42
N HIS A 111 1.71 15.84 2.28
CA HIS A 111 0.93 15.35 1.16
C HIS A 111 -0.31 14.60 1.63
N ARG A 112 -1.32 14.55 0.77
CA ARG A 112 -2.49 13.69 0.92
C ARG A 112 -2.46 12.63 -0.16
N PHE A 113 -2.52 11.37 0.27
CA PHE A 113 -2.66 10.23 -0.62
C PHE A 113 -3.99 9.56 -0.34
N GLY A 114 -4.73 9.23 -1.37
CA GLY A 114 -6.04 8.62 -1.20
C GLY A 114 -6.42 7.68 -2.33
N VAL A 115 -7.41 6.84 -2.07
CA VAL A 115 -8.05 5.97 -3.04
C VAL A 115 -9.56 6.02 -2.88
N ASP A 116 -10.27 6.23 -3.98
CA ASP A 116 -11.70 5.93 -4.10
C ASP A 116 -11.81 4.49 -4.59
N TRP A 117 -12.23 3.61 -3.71
CA TRP A 117 -12.49 2.21 -4.00
C TRP A 117 -13.98 1.95 -4.00
N ASN A 118 -14.50 1.53 -5.14
CA ASN A 118 -15.93 1.23 -5.33
C ASN A 118 -16.12 -0.01 -6.23
N ALA A 119 -17.35 -0.38 -6.50
CA ALA A 119 -17.68 -1.56 -7.30
C ALA A 119 -17.14 -1.50 -8.75
N SER A 120 -16.74 -0.33 -9.24
CA SER A 120 -16.21 -0.13 -10.60
C SER A 120 -14.69 -0.15 -10.67
N GLY A 121 -13.98 -0.06 -9.54
CA GLY A 121 -12.52 -0.02 -9.50
C GLY A 121 -11.95 0.85 -8.40
N TYR A 122 -10.76 1.36 -8.69
CA TYR A 122 -9.96 2.18 -7.78
C TYR A 122 -9.48 3.43 -8.51
N VAL A 123 -9.64 4.59 -7.89
CA VAL A 123 -9.09 5.85 -8.38
C VAL A 123 -8.14 6.41 -7.32
N PHE A 124 -6.88 6.55 -7.68
CA PHE A 124 -5.84 7.01 -6.77
C PHE A 124 -5.63 8.51 -6.91
N TYR A 125 -5.45 9.16 -5.78
CA TYR A 125 -5.28 10.62 -5.71
C TYR A 125 -4.04 10.99 -4.92
N THR A 126 -3.37 12.05 -5.36
CA THR A 126 -2.33 12.73 -4.60
C THR A 126 -2.62 14.22 -4.61
N ASP A 127 -2.73 14.81 -3.41
CA ASP A 127 -3.02 16.26 -3.21
C ASP A 127 -4.27 16.70 -4.00
N GLY A 128 -5.30 15.86 -4.00
CA GLY A 128 -6.58 16.10 -4.67
C GLY A 128 -6.58 15.90 -6.19
N LYS A 129 -5.46 15.47 -6.77
CA LYS A 129 -5.35 15.18 -8.21
C LYS A 129 -5.37 13.69 -8.45
N GLU A 130 -6.17 13.22 -9.42
CA GLU A 130 -6.13 11.84 -9.90
C GLU A 130 -4.75 11.54 -10.49
N VAL A 131 -4.09 10.51 -9.97
CA VAL A 131 -2.77 10.06 -10.44
C VAL A 131 -2.83 8.70 -11.13
N ASN A 132 -3.84 7.88 -10.81
CA ASN A 132 -3.98 6.55 -11.39
C ASN A 132 -5.44 6.07 -11.32
N ARG A 133 -5.79 5.16 -12.22
CA ARG A 133 -7.10 4.48 -12.24
C ARG A 133 -6.93 3.01 -12.61
N VAL A 134 -7.55 2.13 -11.84
CA VAL A 134 -7.53 0.67 -12.03
C VAL A 134 -8.96 0.15 -12.04
N ASN A 135 -9.40 -0.35 -13.18
CA ASN A 135 -10.78 -0.83 -13.37
C ASN A 135 -11.00 -2.28 -12.91
N GLY A 136 -10.00 -2.90 -12.30
CA GLY A 136 -10.12 -4.25 -11.75
C GLY A 136 -8.83 -5.07 -11.85
N PRO A 137 -8.82 -6.22 -11.18
CA PRO A 137 -9.91 -6.81 -10.42
C PRO A 137 -10.29 -5.98 -9.18
N VAL A 138 -11.57 -6.01 -8.82
CA VAL A 138 -12.11 -5.25 -7.67
C VAL A 138 -12.38 -6.20 -6.50
N SER A 139 -11.82 -5.89 -5.34
CA SER A 139 -12.16 -6.59 -4.10
C SER A 139 -13.62 -6.33 -3.71
N ASN A 140 -14.37 -7.39 -3.43
CA ASN A 140 -15.71 -7.30 -2.84
C ASN A 140 -15.73 -7.72 -1.37
N VAL A 141 -14.56 -7.90 -0.77
CA VAL A 141 -14.40 -8.23 0.66
C VAL A 141 -13.81 -7.06 1.41
N GLU A 142 -14.11 -7.00 2.69
CA GLU A 142 -13.55 -5.98 3.59
C GLU A 142 -12.02 -6.09 3.67
N GLN A 143 -11.37 -4.95 3.78
CA GLN A 143 -9.93 -4.83 3.91
C GLN A 143 -9.56 -3.99 5.13
N PHE A 144 -8.37 -4.23 5.67
CA PHE A 144 -7.81 -3.44 6.76
C PHE A 144 -6.72 -2.49 6.25
N ILE A 145 -6.48 -1.46 7.01
CA ILE A 145 -5.48 -0.42 6.71
C ILE A 145 -4.14 -0.82 7.31
N LEU A 146 -3.09 -0.62 6.53
CA LEU A 146 -1.70 -0.73 6.95
C LEU A 146 -0.98 0.60 6.71
N ILE A 147 -0.23 1.02 7.72
CA ILE A 147 0.70 2.14 7.66
C ILE A 147 2.04 1.58 8.11
N SER A 148 2.99 1.57 7.23
CA SER A 148 4.28 0.94 7.48
C SER A 148 5.45 1.81 7.05
N THR A 149 6.58 1.61 7.70
CA THR A 149 7.87 2.14 7.25
C THR A 149 8.89 1.02 7.38
N GLU A 150 9.46 0.64 6.26
CA GLU A 150 10.46 -0.42 6.17
C GLU A 150 11.83 0.16 5.83
N CYS A 151 12.87 -0.53 6.28
CA CYS A 151 14.24 -0.28 5.84
C CYS A 151 14.47 -0.98 4.50
N MET A 152 14.97 -0.25 3.51
CA MET A 152 15.33 -0.85 2.23
C MET A 152 16.48 -1.85 2.38
N GLY A 153 16.50 -2.85 1.49
CA GLY A 153 17.58 -3.83 1.37
C GLY A 153 17.36 -5.14 2.11
N TYR A 154 16.54 -5.21 3.15
CA TYR A 154 16.34 -6.45 3.92
C TYR A 154 15.60 -7.55 3.13
N ARG A 155 14.81 -7.19 2.13
CA ARG A 155 14.14 -8.13 1.22
C ARG A 155 15.07 -8.69 0.13
N ASN A 156 16.33 -8.31 0.11
CA ASN A 156 17.32 -8.88 -0.81
C ASN A 156 17.71 -10.28 -0.34
N LEU A 157 17.09 -11.30 -0.91
CA LEU A 157 17.30 -12.70 -0.53
C LEU A 157 18.74 -13.20 -0.75
N LYS A 158 19.48 -12.58 -1.70
CA LYS A 158 20.88 -12.96 -1.98
C LYS A 158 21.86 -12.33 -0.99
N ASN A 159 21.54 -11.15 -0.50
CA ASN A 159 22.38 -10.39 0.42
C ASN A 159 21.49 -9.55 1.35
N PRO A 160 20.81 -10.19 2.31
CA PRO A 160 19.90 -9.49 3.20
C PRO A 160 20.67 -8.56 4.11
N GLY A 161 20.17 -7.34 4.28
CA GLY A 161 20.76 -6.34 5.14
C GLY A 161 20.31 -4.94 4.77
N PRO A 162 20.63 -3.94 5.61
CA PRO A 162 20.22 -2.57 5.34
C PRO A 162 20.90 -2.04 4.08
N ASP A 163 20.13 -1.28 3.31
CA ASP A 163 20.66 -0.54 2.17
C ASP A 163 21.86 0.32 2.62
N PRO A 164 22.94 0.40 1.80
CA PRO A 164 24.10 1.24 2.13
C PRO A 164 23.77 2.71 2.40
N LEU A 165 22.66 3.22 1.84
CA LEU A 165 22.19 4.58 2.10
C LEU A 165 21.77 4.77 3.56
N LEU A 166 21.16 3.75 4.18
CA LEU A 166 20.76 3.78 5.58
C LEU A 166 21.96 3.96 6.53
N LYS A 167 23.13 3.42 6.16
CA LYS A 167 24.34 3.53 6.98
C LYS A 167 24.93 4.94 7.02
N LYS A 168 24.52 5.81 6.08
CA LYS A 168 25.06 7.16 5.94
C LYS A 168 24.09 8.24 6.42
N MET A 169 22.88 7.86 6.84
CA MET A 169 21.88 8.84 7.23
C MET A 169 22.10 9.39 8.63
N ASN A 170 21.55 10.57 8.84
CA ASN A 170 21.47 11.20 10.15
C ASN A 170 20.16 10.80 10.83
N LEU A 171 20.25 10.20 12.01
CA LEU A 171 19.08 9.82 12.82
C LEU A 171 18.82 10.87 13.90
N PRO A 172 17.58 11.04 14.35
CA PRO A 172 16.39 10.30 13.96
C PRO A 172 15.79 10.74 12.62
N GLU A 173 15.10 9.82 11.94
CA GLU A 173 14.34 10.07 10.72
C GLU A 173 12.88 9.70 10.95
N TYR A 174 11.95 10.39 10.31
CA TYR A 174 10.53 10.27 10.61
C TYR A 174 9.67 10.09 9.35
N PHE A 175 8.73 9.18 9.44
CA PHE A 175 7.50 9.17 8.65
C PHE A 175 6.40 9.72 9.55
N GLU A 176 5.88 10.89 9.24
CA GLU A 176 4.94 11.60 10.10
C GLU A 176 3.52 11.51 9.53
N VAL A 177 2.57 11.11 10.36
CA VAL A 177 1.15 11.00 9.99
C VAL A 177 0.34 11.99 10.80
N ASP A 178 -0.38 12.87 10.11
CA ASP A 178 -1.31 13.82 10.72
C ASP A 178 -2.66 13.15 10.97
N PHE A 179 -3.24 12.54 9.94
CA PHE A 179 -4.49 11.79 10.06
C PHE A 179 -4.60 10.68 9.02
N VAL A 180 -5.47 9.71 9.34
CA VAL A 180 -6.08 8.78 8.39
C VAL A 180 -7.60 8.93 8.49
N ARG A 181 -8.27 8.95 7.37
CA ARG A 181 -9.73 9.07 7.27
C ARG A 181 -10.27 8.05 6.30
N VAL A 182 -11.45 7.54 6.63
CA VAL A 182 -12.25 6.69 5.75
C VAL A 182 -13.63 7.30 5.65
N PHE A 183 -14.13 7.43 4.44
CA PHE A 183 -15.46 7.95 4.15
C PHE A 183 -16.22 6.89 3.40
N ASP A 184 -17.45 6.66 3.79
CA ASP A 184 -18.38 5.87 3.00
C ASP A 184 -18.64 6.53 1.65
N GLU A 185 -19.18 5.77 0.70
CA GLU A 185 -19.57 6.29 -0.60
C GLU A 185 -20.49 7.48 -0.41
N ILE A 186 -20.08 8.65 -0.90
CA ILE A 186 -20.95 9.82 -0.88
C ILE A 186 -22.04 9.58 -1.92
N SER A 187 -23.23 9.19 -1.46
CA SER A 187 -24.39 9.20 -2.33
C SER A 187 -24.56 10.62 -2.87
N PRO A 188 -24.63 10.81 -4.19
CA PRO A 188 -24.87 12.13 -4.74
C PRO A 188 -26.14 12.69 -4.12
N VAL A 189 -26.02 13.84 -3.48
CA VAL A 189 -27.18 14.58 -2.96
C VAL A 189 -28.08 14.83 -4.17
N LYS A 190 -29.28 14.20 -4.16
CA LYS A 190 -30.29 14.37 -5.19
C LYS A 190 -30.87 15.78 -5.16
#